data_8330c833d265984127c60caf09b9ac54
#
_entry.id   8330c833d265984127c60caf09b9ac54
#
_cell.length_a   1.000
_cell.length_b   1.000
_cell.length_c   1.000
_cell.angle_alpha   90.00
_cell.angle_beta   90.00
_cell.angle_gamma   90.00
#
_symmetry.space_group_name_H-M   'P 1'
#
loop_
_entity.id
_entity.type
_entity.pdbx_description
1 polymer ?
#
loop_
_entity_poly.entity_id
_entity_poly.type
_entity_poly.pdbx_seq_one_letter_code
_entity_poly.pdbx_strand_id
1 'polypeptide(L)'
;MDEEYLNHIKTLDQINLVIMGKDPFPVGANGIPFCKETWKEQLNPTSSGFIVFYSLGLTQRKLEIEFETPTRCFLYLATKGIVFLNLSYELIGGKIIRDRHQKELREGFEINEQFLKKAANIVLCGEANKNSWNGFKHANINEVVHPAIRNGISPHKRIREAWSDTWSCNSLNNRYNLYL
;
A
#
# COMPACT_ATOMS: atom_id res chain seq x y z
N MET A 1 2.56 -13.00 -1.15
CA MET A 1 2.02 -12.02 -2.15
C MET A 1 1.21 -12.80 -3.16
N ASP A 2 0.13 -12.23 -3.67
CA ASP A 2 -0.66 -12.81 -4.76
C ASP A 2 0.22 -13.04 -5.99
N GLU A 3 0.08 -14.19 -6.64
CA GLU A 3 1.00 -14.62 -7.71
C GLU A 3 0.74 -13.86 -9.02
N GLU A 4 -0.52 -13.61 -9.39
CA GLU A 4 -0.88 -12.83 -10.57
C GLU A 4 -0.35 -11.40 -10.43
N TYR A 5 -0.56 -10.79 -9.27
CA TYR A 5 -0.09 -9.45 -8.97
C TYR A 5 1.44 -9.37 -9.01
N LEU A 6 2.13 -10.33 -8.37
CA LEU A 6 3.60 -10.38 -8.37
C LEU A 6 4.16 -10.50 -9.78
N ASN A 7 3.60 -11.40 -10.58
CA ASN A 7 4.04 -11.58 -11.96
C ASN A 7 3.82 -10.31 -12.78
N HIS A 8 2.70 -9.62 -12.57
CA HIS A 8 2.41 -8.37 -13.26
C HIS A 8 3.42 -7.27 -12.88
N ILE A 9 3.69 -7.03 -11.60
CA ILE A 9 4.62 -5.95 -11.18
C ILE A 9 6.09 -6.26 -11.56
N LYS A 10 6.47 -7.51 -11.74
CA LYS A 10 7.80 -7.89 -12.25
C LYS A 10 8.04 -7.41 -13.67
N THR A 11 7.00 -7.34 -14.51
CA THR A 11 7.11 -6.90 -15.91
C THR A 11 7.26 -5.40 -16.08
N LEU A 12 7.05 -4.62 -15.01
CA LEU A 12 7.17 -3.17 -15.08
C LEU A 12 8.64 -2.76 -15.19
N ASP A 13 8.97 -1.98 -16.20
CA ASP A 13 10.31 -1.39 -16.36
C ASP A 13 10.51 -0.23 -15.38
N GLN A 14 9.46 0.54 -15.12
CA GLN A 14 9.45 1.68 -14.22
C GLN A 14 8.21 1.65 -13.32
N ILE A 15 8.39 2.02 -12.07
CA ILE A 15 7.32 2.15 -11.10
C ILE A 15 7.21 3.63 -10.71
N ASN A 16 6.05 4.21 -10.93
CA ASN A 16 5.79 5.62 -10.62
C ASN A 16 5.72 5.84 -9.11
N LEU A 17 5.13 4.86 -8.40
CA LEU A 17 4.81 4.98 -7.01
C LEU A 17 4.75 3.63 -6.32
N VAL A 18 5.49 3.48 -5.24
CA VAL A 18 5.34 2.38 -4.30
C VAL A 18 4.66 2.88 -3.03
N ILE A 19 3.58 2.20 -2.62
CA ILE A 19 2.96 2.39 -1.30
C ILE A 19 3.28 1.14 -0.48
N MET A 20 4.04 1.32 0.59
CA MET A 20 4.51 0.23 1.41
C MET A 20 3.84 0.18 2.78
N GLY A 21 3.17 -0.93 3.04
CA GLY A 21 2.66 -1.31 4.35
C GLY A 21 3.68 -2.11 5.17
N LYS A 22 3.27 -2.51 6.36
CA LYS A 22 4.11 -3.31 7.26
C LYS A 22 3.93 -4.81 7.00
N ASP A 23 2.71 -5.28 7.14
CA ASP A 23 2.31 -6.69 7.13
C ASP A 23 0.91 -6.86 6.51
N PRO A 24 0.52 -8.07 6.11
CA PRO A 24 -0.81 -8.34 5.60
C PRO A 24 -1.90 -8.07 6.64
N PHE A 25 -3.13 -7.89 6.16
CA PHE A 25 -4.29 -7.87 7.06
C PHE A 25 -4.41 -9.20 7.81
N PRO A 26 -4.76 -9.18 9.11
CA PRO A 26 -4.95 -10.40 9.88
C PRO A 26 -6.15 -11.23 9.41
N VAL A 27 -7.14 -10.60 8.75
CA VAL A 27 -8.35 -11.24 8.22
C VAL A 27 -8.70 -10.61 6.88
N GLY A 28 -9.11 -11.43 5.91
CA GLY A 28 -9.55 -10.99 4.58
C GLY A 28 -8.42 -10.39 3.72
N ALA A 29 -7.19 -10.86 3.91
CA ALA A 29 -6.08 -10.54 3.02
C ALA A 29 -6.13 -11.46 1.81
N ASN A 30 -6.12 -10.88 0.60
CA ASN A 30 -6.08 -11.62 -0.65
C ASN A 30 -4.67 -11.73 -1.27
N GLY A 31 -3.64 -11.45 -0.48
CA GLY A 31 -2.25 -11.52 -0.93
C GLY A 31 -1.71 -10.24 -1.56
N ILE A 32 -2.56 -9.28 -1.92
CA ILE A 32 -2.14 -7.94 -2.38
C ILE A 32 -2.19 -6.98 -1.18
N PRO A 33 -1.09 -6.26 -0.88
CA PRO A 33 -1.07 -5.29 0.21
C PRO A 33 -2.17 -4.24 0.09
N PHE A 34 -2.85 -3.94 1.20
CA PHE A 34 -4.00 -3.03 1.29
C PHE A 34 -5.27 -3.47 0.56
N CYS A 35 -5.26 -4.58 -0.16
CA CYS A 35 -6.40 -5.11 -0.88
C CYS A 35 -7.22 -6.06 -0.01
N LYS A 36 -8.54 -5.96 -0.10
CA LYS A 36 -9.53 -6.84 0.52
C LYS A 36 -10.22 -7.71 -0.54
N GLU A 37 -10.87 -8.78 -0.11
CA GLU A 37 -11.56 -9.69 -1.02
C GLU A 37 -12.78 -9.06 -1.69
N THR A 38 -13.52 -8.23 -0.94
CA THR A 38 -14.78 -7.64 -1.40
C THR A 38 -14.75 -6.12 -1.34
N TRP A 39 -15.53 -5.46 -2.21
CA TRP A 39 -15.72 -4.01 -2.18
C TRP A 39 -16.30 -3.52 -0.85
N LYS A 40 -17.22 -4.27 -0.24
CA LYS A 40 -17.78 -3.94 1.07
C LYS A 40 -16.69 -3.81 2.14
N GLU A 41 -15.72 -4.69 2.12
CA GLU A 41 -14.59 -4.66 3.07
C GLU A 41 -13.55 -3.61 2.68
N GLN A 42 -13.24 -3.50 1.39
CA GLN A 42 -12.26 -2.55 0.85
C GLN A 42 -12.69 -1.11 1.14
N LEU A 43 -13.95 -0.81 0.97
CA LEU A 43 -14.52 0.54 1.13
C LEU A 43 -15.03 0.81 2.55
N ASN A 44 -14.78 -0.09 3.49
CA ASN A 44 -15.07 0.18 4.89
C ASN A 44 -14.17 1.35 5.38
N PRO A 45 -14.75 2.44 5.92
CA PRO A 45 -14.00 3.61 6.36
C PRO A 45 -12.94 3.35 7.44
N THR A 46 -13.01 2.21 8.13
CA THR A 46 -12.00 1.78 9.12
C THR A 46 -10.87 0.98 8.49
N SER A 47 -10.99 0.58 7.23
CA SER A 47 -9.97 -0.17 6.51
C SER A 47 -8.80 0.73 6.10
N SER A 48 -7.58 0.25 6.28
CA SER A 48 -6.38 0.94 5.77
C SER A 48 -6.41 1.06 4.24
N GLY A 49 -6.95 0.06 3.55
CA GLY A 49 -7.12 0.10 2.10
C GLY A 49 -8.06 1.22 1.64
N PHE A 50 -9.14 1.48 2.38
CA PHE A 50 -10.03 2.62 2.11
C PHE A 50 -9.28 3.96 2.24
N ILE A 51 -8.50 4.12 3.30
CA ILE A 51 -7.75 5.37 3.52
C ILE A 51 -6.72 5.59 2.40
N VAL A 52 -6.04 4.52 1.97
CA VAL A 52 -5.13 4.59 0.82
C VAL A 52 -5.88 5.01 -0.45
N PHE A 53 -7.02 4.40 -0.78
CA PHE A 53 -7.82 4.78 -1.94
C PHE A 53 -8.31 6.24 -1.86
N TYR A 54 -8.80 6.65 -0.70
CA TYR A 54 -9.20 8.03 -0.48
C TYR A 54 -8.03 9.01 -0.72
N SER A 55 -6.83 8.65 -0.27
CA SER A 55 -5.61 9.45 -0.47
C SER A 55 -5.19 9.52 -1.94
N LEU A 56 -5.47 8.48 -2.72
CA LEU A 56 -5.25 8.45 -4.16
C LEU A 56 -6.36 9.17 -4.95
N GLY A 57 -7.38 9.69 -4.27
CA GLY A 57 -8.52 10.35 -4.91
C GLY A 57 -9.50 9.40 -5.59
N LEU A 58 -9.39 8.12 -5.29
CA LEU A 58 -10.29 7.12 -5.84
C LEU A 58 -11.62 7.17 -5.09
N THR A 59 -12.69 7.49 -5.79
CA THR A 59 -14.03 7.64 -5.20
C THR A 59 -14.83 6.36 -5.33
N GLN A 60 -15.53 6.01 -4.26
CA GLN A 60 -16.29 4.76 -4.12
C GLN A 60 -17.21 4.43 -5.31
N ARG A 61 -17.97 5.41 -5.78
CA ARG A 61 -18.98 5.18 -6.84
C ARG A 61 -18.42 4.69 -8.17
N LYS A 62 -17.23 5.12 -8.51
CA LYS A 62 -16.62 4.73 -9.79
C LYS A 62 -15.98 3.35 -9.72
N LEU A 63 -15.34 3.03 -8.61
CA LEU A 63 -14.57 1.79 -8.47
C LEU A 63 -15.42 0.54 -8.57
N GLU A 64 -16.60 0.52 -7.91
CA GLU A 64 -17.53 -0.62 -7.95
C GLU A 64 -18.18 -0.80 -9.34
N ILE A 65 -18.28 0.27 -10.13
CA ILE A 65 -18.81 0.21 -11.51
C ILE A 65 -17.74 -0.25 -12.49
N GLU A 66 -16.50 0.23 -12.33
CA GLU A 66 -15.40 0.00 -13.26
C GLU A 66 -14.73 -1.36 -13.05
N PHE A 67 -14.71 -1.85 -11.81
CA PHE A 67 -14.00 -3.08 -11.46
C PHE A 67 -14.89 -4.06 -10.70
N GLU A 68 -14.99 -5.26 -11.22
CA GLU A 68 -15.76 -6.34 -10.60
C GLU A 68 -15.30 -6.65 -9.17
N THR A 69 -14.00 -6.60 -8.92
CA THR A 69 -13.39 -6.87 -7.61
C THR A 69 -12.32 -5.85 -7.26
N PRO A 70 -12.01 -5.65 -5.97
CA PRO A 70 -10.85 -4.85 -5.55
C PRO A 70 -9.54 -5.33 -6.20
N THR A 71 -9.34 -6.63 -6.32
CA THR A 71 -8.15 -7.21 -6.96
C THR A 71 -7.95 -6.67 -8.37
N ARG A 72 -9.00 -6.61 -9.19
CA ARG A 72 -8.93 -6.06 -10.55
C ARG A 72 -8.55 -4.58 -10.56
N CYS A 73 -9.04 -3.82 -9.59
CA CYS A 73 -8.64 -2.43 -9.41
C CYS A 73 -7.14 -2.30 -9.05
N PHE A 74 -6.64 -3.11 -8.14
CA PHE A 74 -5.22 -3.10 -7.78
C PHE A 74 -4.32 -3.52 -8.93
N LEU A 75 -4.71 -4.51 -9.72
CA LEU A 75 -4.01 -4.89 -10.96
C LEU A 75 -4.00 -3.73 -11.96
N TYR A 76 -5.13 -3.06 -12.14
CA TYR A 76 -5.20 -1.87 -13.00
C TYR A 76 -4.28 -0.75 -12.49
N LEU A 77 -4.27 -0.46 -11.19
CA LEU A 77 -3.35 0.54 -10.61
C LEU A 77 -1.89 0.16 -10.87
N ALA A 78 -1.56 -1.12 -10.80
CA ALA A 78 -0.23 -1.60 -11.14
C ALA A 78 0.13 -1.34 -12.61
N THR A 79 -0.81 -1.48 -13.57
CA THR A 79 -0.56 -1.08 -14.97
C THR A 79 -0.23 0.41 -15.14
N LYS A 80 -0.66 1.24 -14.19
CA LYS A 80 -0.32 2.67 -14.13
C LYS A 80 0.97 2.95 -13.33
N GLY A 81 1.68 1.90 -12.94
CA GLY A 81 2.90 1.99 -12.15
C GLY A 81 2.66 2.37 -10.69
N ILE A 82 1.46 2.17 -10.14
CA ILE A 82 1.15 2.33 -8.71
C ILE A 82 1.16 0.95 -8.07
N VAL A 83 2.19 0.68 -7.30
CA VAL A 83 2.47 -0.64 -6.74
C VAL A 83 2.32 -0.62 -5.21
N PHE A 84 1.70 -1.67 -4.68
CA PHE A 84 1.50 -1.87 -3.26
C PHE A 84 2.37 -3.02 -2.76
N LEU A 85 3.16 -2.76 -1.73
CA LEU A 85 4.07 -3.72 -1.14
C LEU A 85 3.89 -3.76 0.39
N ASN A 86 4.32 -4.86 1.00
CA ASN A 86 4.49 -4.97 2.44
C ASN A 86 5.94 -5.26 2.78
N LEU A 87 6.39 -4.79 3.93
CA LEU A 87 7.70 -5.15 4.47
C LEU A 87 7.79 -6.62 4.86
N SER A 88 6.69 -7.20 5.32
CA SER A 88 6.55 -8.64 5.56
C SER A 88 5.35 -9.18 4.81
N TYR A 89 5.47 -10.38 4.27
CA TYR A 89 4.36 -11.09 3.61
C TYR A 89 3.80 -12.21 4.49
N GLU A 90 4.38 -12.42 5.66
CA GLU A 90 3.86 -13.34 6.65
C GLU A 90 2.95 -12.61 7.66
N LEU A 91 1.86 -13.25 8.03
CA LEU A 91 1.01 -12.82 9.13
C LEU A 91 1.77 -12.99 10.43
N ILE A 92 2.18 -11.89 11.00
CA ILE A 92 2.80 -11.86 12.32
C ILE A 92 1.69 -11.76 13.36
N GLY A 93 0.99 -12.86 13.59
CA GLY A 93 -0.03 -12.97 14.63
C GLY A 93 0.57 -13.13 16.02
N GLY A 94 0.06 -12.40 17.02
CA GLY A 94 0.42 -12.54 18.41
C GLY A 94 1.59 -11.66 18.89
N LYS A 95 2.11 -11.96 20.08
CA LYS A 95 3.32 -11.31 20.61
C LYS A 95 4.52 -11.69 19.74
N ILE A 96 4.93 -10.77 18.90
CA ILE A 96 6.08 -10.94 18.02
C ILE A 96 7.33 -10.98 18.89
N ILE A 97 8.07 -12.06 18.79
CA ILE A 97 9.44 -12.10 19.29
C ILE A 97 10.23 -11.14 18.40
N ARG A 98 10.86 -10.14 19.01
CA ARG A 98 11.54 -9.03 18.32
C ARG A 98 12.50 -9.49 17.23
N ASP A 99 13.21 -10.60 17.48
CA ASP A 99 14.20 -11.15 16.54
C ASP A 99 13.56 -11.77 15.29
N ARG A 100 12.42 -12.47 15.46
CA ARG A 100 11.66 -13.02 14.33
C ARG A 100 11.13 -11.90 13.45
N HIS A 101 10.57 -10.86 14.03
CA HIS A 101 10.09 -9.69 13.30
C HIS A 101 11.20 -9.02 12.49
N GLN A 102 12.39 -8.85 13.05
CA GLN A 102 13.53 -8.27 12.34
C GLN A 102 14.01 -9.14 11.17
N LYS A 103 13.95 -10.47 11.31
CA LYS A 103 14.27 -11.39 10.24
C LYS A 103 13.26 -11.26 9.09
N GLU A 104 11.98 -11.31 9.38
CA GLU A 104 10.90 -11.22 8.39
C GLU A 104 10.90 -9.88 7.64
N LEU A 105 11.22 -8.78 8.33
CA LEU A 105 11.38 -7.47 7.70
C LEU A 105 12.56 -7.43 6.72
N ARG A 106 13.67 -8.11 7.05
CA ARG A 106 14.83 -8.19 6.14
C ARG A 106 14.51 -9.03 4.91
N GLU A 107 13.90 -10.21 5.09
CA GLU A 107 13.49 -11.07 3.99
C GLU A 107 12.48 -10.38 3.07
N GLY A 108 11.52 -9.65 3.65
CA GLY A 108 10.58 -8.85 2.89
C GLY A 108 11.24 -7.69 2.12
N PHE A 109 12.27 -7.08 2.70
CA PHE A 109 13.05 -6.06 2.01
C PHE A 109 13.79 -6.62 0.80
N GLU A 110 14.44 -7.77 0.94
CA GLU A 110 15.16 -8.44 -0.15
C GLU A 110 14.21 -8.77 -1.32
N ILE A 111 12.99 -9.24 -1.02
CA ILE A 111 11.96 -9.48 -2.03
C ILE A 111 11.57 -8.18 -2.75
N ASN A 112 11.46 -7.08 -2.02
CA ASN A 112 10.96 -5.80 -2.52
C ASN A 112 12.04 -4.96 -3.20
N GLU A 113 13.31 -5.19 -2.93
CA GLU A 113 14.42 -4.33 -3.38
C GLU A 113 14.40 -4.09 -4.89
N GLN A 114 14.10 -5.14 -5.66
CA GLN A 114 13.99 -5.05 -7.12
C GLN A 114 12.93 -4.06 -7.61
N PHE A 115 11.81 -3.91 -6.87
CA PHE A 115 10.74 -2.98 -7.19
C PHE A 115 11.08 -1.57 -6.70
N LEU A 116 11.66 -1.47 -5.52
CA LEU A 116 12.07 -0.20 -4.93
C LEU A 116 13.13 0.53 -5.76
N LYS A 117 14.05 -0.21 -6.37
CA LYS A 117 15.06 0.35 -7.30
C LYS A 117 14.45 0.94 -8.57
N LYS A 118 13.29 0.45 -8.99
CA LYS A 118 12.55 0.95 -10.17
C LYS A 118 11.58 2.09 -9.83
N ALA A 119 11.35 2.37 -8.54
CA ALA A 119 10.35 3.32 -8.09
C ALA A 119 10.83 4.76 -8.26
N ALA A 120 9.99 5.63 -8.82
CA ALA A 120 10.23 7.06 -8.84
C ALA A 120 9.92 7.73 -7.49
N ASN A 121 8.91 7.22 -6.78
CA ASN A 121 8.48 7.70 -5.48
C ASN A 121 8.12 6.51 -4.57
N ILE A 122 8.44 6.64 -3.29
CA ILE A 122 8.13 5.61 -2.28
C ILE A 122 7.40 6.28 -1.12
N VAL A 123 6.32 5.66 -0.67
CA VAL A 123 5.60 6.03 0.54
C VAL A 123 5.64 4.93 1.56
N LEU A 124 6.15 5.27 2.72
CA LEU A 124 6.25 4.39 3.87
C LEU A 124 5.10 4.67 4.85
N CYS A 125 4.27 3.67 5.08
CA CYS A 125 3.14 3.76 5.97
C CYS A 125 3.51 3.37 7.40
N GLY A 126 3.62 4.35 8.28
CA GLY A 126 3.88 4.15 9.70
C GLY A 126 5.35 4.04 10.09
N GLU A 127 5.60 4.16 11.38
CA GLU A 127 6.96 4.25 11.92
C GLU A 127 7.76 2.94 11.85
N ALA A 128 7.09 1.79 11.76
CA ALA A 128 7.77 0.50 11.68
C ALA A 128 8.71 0.36 10.48
N ASN A 129 8.57 1.22 9.51
CA ASN A 129 9.36 1.21 8.28
C ASN A 129 10.72 1.89 8.43
N LYS A 130 10.87 2.78 9.42
CA LYS A 130 12.11 3.57 9.60
C LYS A 130 13.35 2.73 9.86
N ASN A 131 13.21 1.66 10.65
CA ASN A 131 14.34 0.83 11.08
C ASN A 131 14.75 -0.24 10.05
N SER A 132 13.93 -0.49 9.03
CA SER A 132 14.18 -1.55 8.04
C SER A 132 14.97 -1.06 6.84
N TRP A 133 15.19 0.24 6.75
CA TRP A 133 15.80 0.90 5.59
C TRP A 133 17.28 1.25 5.78
N ASN A 134 17.94 0.72 6.80
CA ASN A 134 19.36 0.96 7.05
C ASN A 134 20.20 0.58 5.82
N GLY A 135 20.64 1.60 5.09
CA GLY A 135 21.49 1.44 3.90
C GLY A 135 20.79 1.65 2.56
N PHE A 136 19.46 1.59 2.48
CA PHE A 136 18.75 1.92 1.26
C PHE A 136 18.56 3.44 1.14
N LYS A 137 19.16 4.03 0.11
CA LYS A 137 19.03 5.45 -0.20
C LYS A 137 18.16 5.63 -1.42
N HIS A 138 17.07 6.35 -1.27
CA HIS A 138 16.21 6.74 -2.38
C HIS A 138 15.88 8.23 -2.26
N ALA A 139 15.89 8.94 -3.39
CA ALA A 139 15.75 10.40 -3.39
C ALA A 139 14.36 10.88 -2.94
N ASN A 140 13.32 10.08 -3.19
CA ASN A 140 11.92 10.48 -3.00
C ASN A 140 11.18 9.49 -2.08
N ILE A 141 11.58 9.45 -0.81
CA ILE A 141 10.86 8.71 0.24
C ILE A 141 10.00 9.68 1.03
N ASN A 142 8.71 9.38 1.13
CA ASN A 142 7.75 10.09 1.96
C ASN A 142 7.24 9.16 3.06
N GLU A 143 7.36 9.59 4.30
CA GLU A 143 6.81 8.87 5.45
C GLU A 143 5.43 9.42 5.80
N VAL A 144 4.46 8.54 5.94
CA VAL A 144 3.09 8.90 6.33
C VAL A 144 2.64 8.10 7.54
N VAL A 145 1.65 8.64 8.24
CA VAL A 145 1.01 7.93 9.35
C VAL A 145 0.41 6.62 8.83
N HIS A 146 0.51 5.55 9.62
CA HIS A 146 -0.09 4.27 9.22
C HIS A 146 -1.61 4.44 8.99
N PRO A 147 -2.15 3.98 7.86
CA PRO A 147 -3.56 4.20 7.51
C PRO A 147 -4.54 3.41 8.37
N ALA A 148 -4.08 2.34 9.05
CA ALA A 148 -4.91 1.65 10.03
C ALA A 148 -4.83 2.34 11.38
N ILE A 149 -5.97 2.79 11.88
CA ILE A 149 -6.06 3.35 13.22
C ILE A 149 -6.26 2.20 14.20
N ARG A 150 -5.29 2.04 15.09
CA ARG A 150 -5.41 1.15 16.23
C ARG A 150 -5.91 1.98 17.43
N ASN A 151 -6.67 1.38 18.34
CA ASN A 151 -7.18 1.94 19.58
C ASN A 151 -8.53 2.70 19.50
N GLY A 152 -9.46 2.25 18.68
CA GLY A 152 -10.85 2.75 18.73
C GLY A 152 -11.03 4.19 18.24
N ILE A 153 -9.98 4.84 17.79
CA ILE A 153 -10.08 6.15 17.17
C ILE A 153 -10.53 5.92 15.73
N SER A 154 -11.73 6.35 15.40
CA SER A 154 -12.25 6.40 14.03
C SER A 154 -11.19 7.00 13.09
N PRO A 155 -11.11 6.56 11.82
CA PRO A 155 -10.20 7.15 10.84
C PRO A 155 -10.47 8.64 10.76
N HIS A 156 -9.71 9.37 11.53
CA HIS A 156 -9.96 10.76 11.78
C HIS A 156 -9.79 11.52 10.46
N LYS A 157 -10.65 12.50 10.24
CA LYS A 157 -10.55 13.47 9.16
C LYS A 157 -9.10 13.96 8.98
N ARG A 158 -8.38 14.21 10.08
CA ARG A 158 -6.97 14.60 10.11
C ARG A 158 -6.00 13.59 9.48
N ILE A 159 -6.23 12.28 9.60
CA ILE A 159 -5.35 11.28 8.97
C ILE A 159 -5.59 11.26 7.48
N ARG A 160 -6.85 11.37 7.07
CA ARG A 160 -7.21 11.48 5.65
C ARG A 160 -6.67 12.78 5.04
N GLU A 161 -6.73 13.89 5.79
CA GLU A 161 -6.16 15.16 5.38
C GLU A 161 -4.64 15.10 5.28
N ALA A 162 -3.94 14.56 6.29
CA ALA A 162 -2.48 14.41 6.25
C ALA A 162 -2.00 13.54 5.08
N TRP A 163 -2.76 12.49 4.72
CA TRP A 163 -2.46 11.70 3.54
C TRP A 163 -2.76 12.44 2.25
N SER A 164 -3.87 13.17 2.17
CA SER A 164 -4.24 13.95 0.99
C SER A 164 -3.34 15.16 0.80
N ASP A 165 -2.84 15.78 1.86
CA ASP A 165 -1.89 16.89 1.77
C ASP A 165 -0.52 16.43 1.27
N THR A 166 -0.06 15.25 1.72
CA THR A 166 1.18 14.65 1.23
C THR A 166 1.06 14.21 -0.23
N TRP A 167 -0.16 13.89 -0.68
CA TRP A 167 -0.51 13.33 -1.98
C TRP A 167 -1.78 13.98 -2.47
N SER A 168 -1.73 15.18 -3.00
CA SER A 168 -2.94 15.77 -3.51
C SER A 168 -3.51 14.88 -4.63
N CYS A 169 -4.71 14.38 -4.40
CA CYS A 169 -5.46 13.49 -5.27
C CYS A 169 -5.49 13.98 -6.71
N ASN A 170 -5.67 15.27 -6.88
CA ASN A 170 -5.64 15.91 -8.20
C ASN A 170 -4.27 15.78 -8.88
N SER A 171 -3.17 15.81 -8.14
CA SER A 171 -1.84 15.69 -8.72
C SER A 171 -1.52 14.28 -9.18
N LEU A 172 -1.99 13.24 -8.47
CA LEU A 172 -1.78 11.86 -8.87
C LEU A 172 -2.69 11.45 -10.03
N ASN A 173 -3.96 11.81 -9.99
CA ASN A 173 -4.87 11.60 -11.11
C ASN A 173 -4.38 12.28 -12.39
N ASN A 174 -3.92 13.52 -12.31
CA ASN A 174 -3.39 14.25 -13.44
C ASN A 174 -2.00 13.76 -13.88
N ARG A 175 -1.15 13.37 -12.92
CA ARG A 175 0.22 12.96 -13.20
C ARG A 175 0.30 11.57 -13.83
N TYR A 176 -0.59 10.66 -13.48
CA TYR A 176 -0.53 9.26 -13.90
C TYR A 176 -1.69 8.84 -14.80
N ASN A 177 -2.52 9.81 -15.25
CA ASN A 177 -3.70 9.52 -16.07
C ASN A 177 -4.59 8.42 -15.49
N LEU A 178 -4.82 8.47 -14.20
CA LEU A 178 -5.80 7.63 -13.54
C LEU A 178 -7.18 8.17 -13.89
N TYR A 179 -7.71 7.85 -15.04
CA TYR A 179 -9.08 8.20 -15.43
C TYR A 179 -10.10 7.31 -14.68
N LEU A 180 -10.12 7.42 -13.35
CA LEU A 180 -11.08 6.73 -12.47
C LEU A 180 -12.05 7.73 -11.85
#